data_48f550b314585ec44f37ff4b00513d93
#
_entry.id   48f550b314585ec44f37ff4b00513d93
#
_cell.length_a   1.000
_cell.length_b   1.000
_cell.length_c   1.000
_cell.angle_alpha   90.00
_cell.angle_beta   90.00
_cell.angle_gamma   90.00
#
_symmetry.space_group_name_H-M   'P 1'
#
loop_
_entity.id
_entity.type
_entity.pdbx_description
1 polymer ?
#
loop_
_entity_poly.entity_id
_entity_poly.type
_entity_poly.pdbx_seq_one_letter_code
_entity_poly.pdbx_strand_id
1 'polypeptide(L)' 'MGKVKNWIMDMEESVHDAIEAECNNVHEVIGYVKQDPTVEFCDVAFVTEYYNECMENA' A
#
# COMPACT_ATOMS: atom_id res chain seq x y z
N MET A 1 -1.45 1.16 -26.53
CA MET A 1 -1.33 1.37 -26.13
C MET A 1 -1.09 1.50 -25.13
N GLY A 2 -0.94 1.74 -24.86
CA GLY A 2 -0.54 2.13 -23.86
C GLY A 2 -0.87 1.58 -22.66
N LYS A 3 -0.37 0.71 -22.23
CA LYS A 3 -0.62 0.24 -21.11
C LYS A 3 0.04 0.95 -20.10
N VAL A 4 -0.44 1.88 -19.50
CA VAL A 4 0.13 2.59 -18.37
C VAL A 4 -0.12 1.74 -17.16
N LYS A 5 0.93 1.23 -16.59
CA LYS A 5 0.79 0.48 -15.37
C LYS A 5 0.38 1.41 -14.25
N ASN A 6 -0.68 1.11 -13.57
CA ASN A 6 -1.18 1.97 -12.53
C ASN A 6 -0.57 1.58 -11.20
N TRP A 7 0.64 2.06 -10.93
CA TRP A 7 1.34 1.71 -9.72
C TRP A 7 0.65 2.23 -8.46
N ILE A 8 -0.20 3.26 -8.61
CA ILE A 8 -0.96 3.74 -7.47
C ILE A 8 -1.95 2.69 -7.00
N MET A 9 -2.66 2.06 -7.95
CA MET A 9 -3.59 1.00 -7.58
C MET A 9 -2.86 -0.21 -6.99
N ASP A 10 -1.68 -0.49 -7.49
CA ASP A 10 -0.90 -1.59 -6.93
C ASP A 10 -0.57 -1.31 -5.47
N MET A 11 -0.19 -0.07 -5.16
CA MET A 11 0.09 0.28 -3.77
C MET A 11 -1.16 0.21 -2.90
N GLU A 12 -2.29 0.66 -3.43
CA GLU A 12 -3.54 0.60 -2.67
C GLU A 12 -3.91 -0.84 -2.33
N GLU A 13 -3.81 -1.72 -3.30
CA GLU A 13 -4.11 -3.12 -3.04
C GLU A 13 -3.15 -3.72 -2.03
N SER A 14 -1.88 -3.35 -2.13
CA SER A 14 -0.90 -3.88 -1.19
C SER A 14 -1.17 -3.40 0.23
N VAL A 15 -1.60 -2.15 0.38
CA VAL A 15 -1.96 -1.64 1.71
C VAL A 15 -3.15 -2.42 2.27
N HIS A 16 -4.16 -2.68 1.45
CA HIS A 16 -5.30 -3.47 1.92
C HIS A 16 -4.87 -4.87 2.32
N ASP A 17 -4.00 -5.48 1.53
CA ASP A 17 -3.49 -6.81 1.87
C ASP A 17 -2.74 -6.78 3.20
N ALA A 18 -1.96 -5.73 3.41
CA ALA A 18 -1.21 -5.59 4.66
C ALA A 18 -2.14 -5.47 5.84
N ILE A 19 -3.21 -4.71 5.69
CA ILE A 19 -4.18 -4.55 6.77
C ILE A 19 -4.83 -5.88 7.08
N GLU A 20 -5.18 -6.64 6.05
CA GLU A 20 -5.78 -7.96 6.25
C GLU A 20 -4.78 -8.94 6.86
N ALA A 21 -3.50 -8.73 6.62
CA ALA A 21 -2.46 -9.55 7.22
C ALA A 21 -2.14 -9.15 8.66
N GLU A 22 -2.99 -8.28 9.23
CA GLU A 22 -2.89 -7.86 10.63
C GLU A 22 -1.63 -7.06 10.93
N CYS A 23 -1.22 -6.24 9.99
CA CYS A 23 -0.17 -5.27 10.27
C CYS A 23 -0.70 -4.28 11.29
N ASN A 24 0.08 -4.06 12.34
CA ASN A 24 -0.39 -3.29 13.49
C ASN A 24 -0.12 -1.80 13.38
N ASN A 25 0.76 -1.38 12.50
CA ASN A 25 1.09 0.03 12.40
C ASN A 25 1.59 0.32 10.98
N VAL A 26 1.76 1.62 10.70
CA VAL A 26 2.12 2.03 9.35
C VAL A 26 3.49 1.52 8.93
N HIS A 27 4.41 1.36 9.90
CA HIS A 27 5.73 0.86 9.55
C HIS A 27 5.66 -0.56 9.01
N GLU A 28 4.81 -1.39 9.60
CA GLU A 28 4.63 -2.75 9.11
C GLU A 28 3.99 -2.76 7.74
N VAL A 29 3.04 -1.84 7.52
CA VAL A 29 2.40 -1.74 6.22
C VAL A 29 3.41 -1.34 5.16
N ILE A 30 4.27 -0.36 5.48
CA ILE A 30 5.29 0.08 4.55
C ILE A 30 6.22 -1.08 4.20
N GLY A 31 6.65 -1.84 5.20
CA GLY A 31 7.49 -3.00 4.95
C GLY A 31 6.82 -4.03 4.07
N TYR A 32 5.53 -4.26 4.31
CA TYR A 32 4.76 -5.20 3.50
C TYR A 32 4.73 -4.75 2.05
N VAL A 33 4.44 -3.46 1.82
CA VAL A 33 4.35 -2.93 0.46
C VAL A 33 5.71 -3.02 -0.23
N LYS A 34 6.77 -2.73 0.50
CA LYS A 34 8.10 -2.79 -0.10
C LYS A 34 8.48 -4.19 -0.55
N GLN A 35 7.96 -5.20 0.11
CA GLN A 35 8.27 -6.58 -0.23
C GLN A 35 7.34 -7.15 -1.29
N ASP A 36 6.29 -6.45 -1.64
CA ASP A 36 5.30 -6.93 -2.60
C ASP A 36 5.89 -6.88 -4.00
N PRO A 37 6.05 -8.02 -4.66
CA PRO A 37 6.66 -8.02 -6.00
C PRO A 37 5.83 -7.33 -7.07
N THR A 38 4.54 -7.12 -6.85
CA THR A 38 3.71 -6.41 -7.81
C THR A 38 3.85 -4.91 -7.68
N VAL A 39 4.42 -4.42 -6.58
CA VAL A 39 4.61 -3.00 -6.36
C VAL A 39 6.03 -2.64 -6.75
N GLU A 40 6.19 -1.95 -7.88
CA GLU A 40 7.51 -1.61 -8.36
C GLU A 40 8.10 -0.40 -7.65
N PHE A 41 7.23 0.47 -7.17
CA PHE A 41 7.67 1.68 -6.50
C PHE A 41 6.84 1.89 -5.25
N CYS A 42 7.50 1.97 -4.12
CA CYS A 42 6.83 2.20 -2.85
C CYS A 42 6.99 3.65 -2.44
N ASP A 43 5.88 4.40 -2.49
CA ASP A 43 5.88 5.79 -2.06
C ASP A 43 5.45 5.82 -0.60
N VAL A 44 6.42 6.03 0.29
CA VAL A 44 6.15 5.98 1.73
C VAL A 44 5.10 7.00 2.14
N ALA A 45 5.17 8.20 1.57
CA ALA A 45 4.19 9.24 1.93
C ALA A 45 2.79 8.82 1.52
N PHE A 46 2.64 8.29 0.30
CA PHE A 46 1.34 7.84 -0.17
C PHE A 46 0.80 6.69 0.68
N VAL A 47 1.65 5.73 0.97
CA VAL A 47 1.23 4.57 1.77
C VAL A 47 0.77 5.01 3.15
N THR A 48 1.51 5.93 3.75
CA THR A 48 1.16 6.42 5.08
C THR A 48 -0.19 7.12 5.07
N GLU A 49 -0.42 7.99 4.10
CA GLU A 49 -1.68 8.71 4.02
C GLU A 49 -2.83 7.76 3.73
N TYR A 50 -2.62 6.82 2.83
CA TYR A 50 -3.69 5.90 2.47
C TYR A 50 -4.04 5.01 3.65
N TYR A 51 -3.02 4.55 4.38
CA TYR A 51 -3.27 3.72 5.55
C TYR A 51 -4.09 4.51 6.59
N ASN A 52 -3.73 5.77 6.81
CA ASN A 52 -4.45 6.60 7.77
C ASN A 52 -5.89 6.79 7.35
N GLU A 53 -6.14 7.00 6.05
CA GLU A 53 -7.50 7.15 5.57
C GLU A 53 -8.31 5.87 5.78
N CYS A 54 -7.69 4.73 5.52
CA CYS A 54 -8.39 3.47 5.73
C CYS A 54 -8.75 3.28 7.19
N MET A 55 -7.87 3.68 8.09
CA MET A 55 -8.14 3.54 9.51
C MET A 55 -9.23 4.50 9.97
N GLU A 56 -9.24 5.72 9.42
CA GLU A 56 -10.26 6.67 9.79
C GLU A 56 -11.65 6.24 9.35
N ASN A 57 -11.72 5.58 8.22
CA ASN A 57 -13.00 5.17 7.66
C ASN A 57 -13.44 3.79 8.10
N ALA A 58 -12.65 3.14 8.90
CA ALA A 58 -12.96 1.78 9.33
C ALA A 58 -14.04 1.72 10.42
#